data_e0a22fe6126e56a91583c02464a04874
#
_entry.id   e0a22fe6126e56a91583c02464a04874
#
_cell.length_a   1.000
_cell.length_b   1.000
_cell.length_c   1.000
_cell.angle_alpha   90.00
_cell.angle_beta   90.00
_cell.angle_gamma   90.00
#
_symmetry.space_group_name_H-M   'P 1'
#
loop_
_entity.id
_entity.type
_entity.pdbx_description
1 polymer ?
#
loop_
_entity_poly.entity_id
_entity_poly.type
_entity_poly.pdbx_seq_one_letter_code
_entity_poly.pdbx_strand_id
1 'polypeptide(L)'
;MSRKVAHNALWNVGGQLVSLGVGLVALPILLHALGAARLGVFTLALGLIGFSGLFDLGLSRALTQTVSSSLGLGRSRAQVAALVWRVIGLLAGFGVFWLVALWWAAPFLVDRLFSLSGEMARETLFGLRALALSIPFALAATGAMGTLEGLQQFRLLSLWRMPMSLLQFGLPVLVALIRPDVGWVIAALAATRVVWMLLWLTQLHRLLPREPGVTASRADLHHALRFGGWLSVSNLIGPLMVYADRFYLASLFPPAMVAYYTVPFDTAFRATSLPQTAMNALFPALAETQSRPEASTRLLALAMRAVVVLVLPVVLVVAVFAHLLLALWLNASFAGPATPVLQLLLIGIFLNSAAHLPYALLQAHGRSDLTAKLHLLELPVFAVLLVVGVHWFGITGAALAWTLRVALDAALLYFTAWWLQRPLRLMLARGVGLLCLACGAFLLVVYALHGQLQLVLTGILVAASAFAALRMLRLTRLGTHTEITP
;
A
#
# COMPACT_ATOMS: atom_id res chain seq x y z
N MET A 1 -21.71 4.17 -15.73
CA MET A 1 -21.23 3.38 -14.58
C MET A 1 -22.43 2.79 -13.84
N SER A 2 -22.56 1.48 -13.67
CA SER A 2 -23.74 0.91 -13.01
C SER A 2 -23.80 1.39 -11.53
N ARG A 3 -25.03 1.65 -11.02
CA ARG A 3 -25.26 2.08 -9.62
C ARG A 3 -24.56 1.17 -8.60
N LYS A 4 -24.43 -0.12 -8.91
CA LYS A 4 -23.72 -1.13 -8.11
C LYS A 4 -22.20 -0.86 -8.01
N VAL A 5 -21.55 -0.46 -9.12
CA VAL A 5 -20.10 -0.18 -9.14
C VAL A 5 -19.78 1.06 -8.32
N ALA A 6 -20.57 2.13 -8.47
CA ALA A 6 -20.41 3.35 -7.67
C ALA A 6 -20.64 3.08 -6.17
N HIS A 7 -21.63 2.29 -5.80
CA HIS A 7 -21.90 1.91 -4.41
C HIS A 7 -20.77 1.08 -3.79
N ASN A 8 -20.24 0.11 -4.53
CA ASN A 8 -19.10 -0.71 -4.08
C ASN A 8 -17.82 0.12 -3.91
N ALA A 9 -17.59 1.11 -4.80
CA ALA A 9 -16.47 2.03 -4.68
C ALA A 9 -16.57 2.90 -3.41
N LEU A 10 -17.75 3.42 -3.09
CA LEU A 10 -17.98 4.22 -1.88
C LEU A 10 -17.73 3.40 -0.59
N TRP A 11 -18.19 2.15 -0.53
CA TRP A 11 -17.91 1.26 0.60
C TRP A 11 -16.41 0.97 0.75
N ASN A 12 -15.71 0.75 -0.35
CA ASN A 12 -14.26 0.52 -0.34
C ASN A 12 -13.49 1.75 0.18
N VAL A 13 -13.82 2.95 -0.31
CA VAL A 13 -13.20 4.20 0.16
C VAL A 13 -13.53 4.44 1.63
N GLY A 14 -14.78 4.27 2.04
CA GLY A 14 -15.19 4.40 3.45
C GLY A 14 -14.42 3.47 4.38
N GLY A 15 -14.26 2.19 4.00
CA GLY A 15 -13.48 1.22 4.77
C GLY A 15 -11.98 1.60 4.87
N GLN A 16 -11.41 2.16 3.82
CA GLN A 16 -10.01 2.64 3.83
C GLN A 16 -9.84 3.86 4.73
N LEU A 17 -10.77 4.82 4.69
CA LEU A 17 -10.72 6.01 5.55
C LEU A 17 -10.85 5.64 7.03
N VAL A 18 -11.71 4.69 7.38
CA VAL A 18 -11.81 4.18 8.76
C VAL A 18 -10.50 3.52 9.19
N SER A 19 -9.92 2.66 8.35
CA SER A 19 -8.63 2.01 8.63
C SER A 19 -7.50 3.01 8.83
N LEU A 20 -7.47 4.08 8.02
CA LEU A 20 -6.53 5.20 8.18
C LEU A 20 -6.76 5.92 9.51
N GLY A 21 -8.01 6.30 9.82
CA GLY A 21 -8.35 7.00 11.05
C GLY A 21 -7.99 6.20 12.31
N VAL A 22 -8.27 4.90 12.31
CA VAL A 22 -7.88 4.01 13.43
C VAL A 22 -6.37 3.98 13.63
N GLY A 23 -5.60 3.88 12.56
CA GLY A 23 -4.13 3.92 12.64
C GLY A 23 -3.61 5.27 13.14
N LEU A 24 -4.21 6.38 12.68
CA LEU A 24 -3.85 7.74 13.13
C LEU A 24 -4.10 7.95 14.63
N VAL A 25 -5.15 7.37 15.19
CA VAL A 25 -5.45 7.45 16.63
C VAL A 25 -4.59 6.47 17.44
N ALA A 26 -4.34 5.29 16.93
CA ALA A 26 -3.58 4.26 17.64
C ALA A 26 -2.09 4.60 17.83
N LEU A 27 -1.45 5.20 16.82
CA LEU A 27 -0.01 5.48 16.86
C LEU A 27 0.43 6.41 18.00
N PRO A 28 -0.24 7.56 18.26
CA PRO A 28 0.11 8.40 19.41
C PRO A 28 -0.07 7.68 20.75
N ILE A 29 -1.14 6.90 20.89
CA ILE A 29 -1.40 6.13 22.12
C ILE A 29 -0.28 5.12 22.33
N LEU A 30 0.10 4.38 21.29
CA LEU A 30 1.22 3.43 21.35
C LEU A 30 2.54 4.14 21.65
N LEU A 31 2.80 5.32 21.07
CA LEU A 31 4.01 6.09 21.36
C LEU A 31 4.08 6.51 22.82
N HIS A 32 2.96 7.00 23.39
CA HIS A 32 2.91 7.41 24.80
C HIS A 32 3.05 6.21 25.75
N ALA A 33 2.43 5.07 25.43
CA ALA A 33 2.47 3.88 26.26
C ALA A 33 3.82 3.14 26.18
N LEU A 34 4.40 3.02 25.00
CA LEU A 34 5.59 2.19 24.75
C LEU A 34 6.91 2.97 24.68
N GLY A 35 6.83 4.27 24.32
CA GLY A 35 7.99 5.06 23.95
C GLY A 35 8.46 4.80 22.51
N ALA A 36 9.35 5.66 22.00
CA ALA A 36 9.79 5.63 20.61
C ALA A 36 10.54 4.33 20.23
N ALA A 37 11.34 3.78 21.15
CA ALA A 37 12.13 2.58 20.89
C ALA A 37 11.25 1.34 20.68
N ARG A 38 10.31 1.06 21.61
CA ARG A 38 9.37 -0.07 21.49
C ARG A 38 8.40 0.14 20.32
N LEU A 39 8.00 1.38 20.03
CA LEU A 39 7.21 1.71 18.84
C LEU A 39 7.97 1.38 17.55
N GLY A 40 9.29 1.65 17.49
CA GLY A 40 10.15 1.26 16.37
C GLY A 40 10.13 -0.24 16.12
N VAL A 41 10.28 -1.04 17.17
CA VAL A 41 10.17 -2.52 17.09
C VAL A 41 8.78 -2.95 16.61
N PHE A 42 7.71 -2.33 17.12
CA PHE A 42 6.34 -2.61 16.67
C PHE A 42 6.13 -2.30 15.18
N THR A 43 6.69 -1.20 14.67
CA THR A 43 6.59 -0.86 13.25
C THR A 43 7.41 -1.79 12.36
N LEU A 44 8.54 -2.33 12.84
CA LEU A 44 9.26 -3.42 12.16
C LEU A 44 8.44 -4.70 12.09
N ALA A 45 7.73 -5.06 13.16
CA ALA A 45 6.81 -6.20 13.16
C ALA A 45 5.66 -5.99 12.17
N LEU A 46 5.11 -4.76 12.07
CA LEU A 46 4.14 -4.40 11.02
C LEU A 46 4.74 -4.52 9.62
N GLY A 47 6.01 -4.15 9.43
CA GLY A 47 6.74 -4.34 8.18
C GLY A 47 6.85 -5.82 7.80
N LEU A 48 7.21 -6.71 8.74
CA LEU A 48 7.22 -8.18 8.50
C LEU A 48 5.86 -8.70 8.06
N ILE A 49 4.79 -8.15 8.63
CA ILE A 49 3.43 -8.43 8.20
C ILE A 49 3.16 -7.96 6.76
N GLY A 50 3.70 -6.81 6.38
CA GLY A 50 3.61 -6.29 5.01
C GLY A 50 4.22 -7.22 3.97
N PHE A 51 5.22 -8.01 4.34
CA PHE A 51 5.76 -9.08 3.51
C PHE A 51 4.86 -10.32 3.37
N SER A 52 3.69 -10.37 4.02
CA SER A 52 2.81 -11.55 3.93
C SER A 52 2.38 -11.89 2.50
N GLY A 53 2.33 -10.91 1.59
CA GLY A 53 2.11 -11.13 0.16
C GLY A 53 3.24 -11.91 -0.54
N LEU A 54 4.46 -11.95 0.05
CA LEU A 54 5.56 -12.81 -0.41
C LEU A 54 5.34 -14.25 0.03
N PHE A 55 4.81 -14.42 1.23
CA PHE A 55 4.64 -15.72 1.86
C PHE A 55 3.53 -16.54 1.21
N ASP A 56 2.54 -15.91 0.57
CA ASP A 56 1.42 -16.59 -0.08
C ASP A 56 1.72 -17.10 -1.50
N LEU A 57 2.92 -16.79 -2.02
CA LEU A 57 3.35 -17.18 -3.36
C LEU A 57 2.31 -16.86 -4.44
N GLY A 58 1.56 -15.75 -4.31
CA GLY A 58 0.53 -15.34 -5.27
C GLY A 58 -0.70 -16.25 -5.33
N LEU A 59 -0.79 -17.25 -4.44
CA LEU A 59 -1.88 -18.24 -4.46
C LEU A 59 -3.24 -17.63 -4.11
N SER A 60 -3.30 -16.57 -3.29
CA SER A 60 -4.56 -15.87 -3.01
C SER A 60 -5.15 -15.24 -4.28
N ARG A 61 -4.33 -14.59 -5.10
CA ARG A 61 -4.74 -14.04 -6.41
C ARG A 61 -5.05 -15.13 -7.44
N ALA A 62 -4.29 -16.24 -7.40
CA ALA A 62 -4.59 -17.40 -8.22
C ALA A 62 -5.97 -17.97 -7.87
N LEU A 63 -6.34 -18.03 -6.60
CA LEU A 63 -7.68 -18.40 -6.16
C LEU A 63 -8.75 -17.45 -6.69
N THR A 64 -8.54 -16.14 -6.59
CA THR A 64 -9.47 -15.14 -7.15
C THR A 64 -9.76 -15.41 -8.62
N GLN A 65 -8.72 -15.59 -9.42
CA GLN A 65 -8.86 -15.86 -10.86
C GLN A 65 -9.50 -17.23 -11.13
N THR A 66 -9.00 -18.30 -10.49
CA THR A 66 -9.45 -19.66 -10.74
C THR A 66 -10.92 -19.84 -10.34
N VAL A 67 -11.35 -19.25 -9.23
CA VAL A 67 -12.76 -19.27 -8.80
C VAL A 67 -13.64 -18.55 -9.81
N SER A 68 -13.28 -17.32 -10.20
CA SER A 68 -14.04 -16.53 -11.17
C SER A 68 -14.17 -17.26 -12.52
N SER A 69 -13.06 -17.79 -13.04
CA SER A 69 -13.05 -18.50 -14.32
C SER A 69 -13.78 -19.84 -14.27
N SER A 70 -13.64 -20.61 -13.19
CA SER A 70 -14.29 -21.90 -13.03
C SER A 70 -15.81 -21.77 -12.99
N LEU A 71 -16.33 -20.76 -12.26
CA LEU A 71 -17.77 -20.47 -12.24
C LEU A 71 -18.28 -19.97 -13.60
N GLY A 72 -17.48 -19.15 -14.30
CA GLY A 72 -17.79 -18.69 -15.66
C GLY A 72 -17.85 -19.81 -16.69
N LEU A 73 -17.07 -20.89 -16.49
CA LEU A 73 -17.08 -22.11 -17.32
C LEU A 73 -18.17 -23.12 -16.90
N GLY A 74 -19.06 -22.78 -15.94
CA GLY A 74 -20.17 -23.65 -15.51
C GLY A 74 -19.75 -24.81 -14.61
N ARG A 75 -18.57 -24.81 -14.00
CA ARG A 75 -18.17 -25.85 -13.04
C ARG A 75 -19.08 -25.84 -11.81
N SER A 76 -19.29 -27.02 -11.22
CA SER A 76 -20.10 -27.16 -10.01
C SER A 76 -19.44 -26.46 -8.82
N ARG A 77 -20.25 -25.89 -7.92
CA ARG A 77 -19.75 -25.26 -6.69
C ARG A 77 -18.96 -26.22 -5.81
N ALA A 78 -19.32 -27.51 -5.80
CA ALA A 78 -18.61 -28.55 -5.05
C ALA A 78 -17.17 -28.75 -5.57
N GLN A 79 -16.97 -28.80 -6.90
CA GLN A 79 -15.63 -28.88 -7.48
C GLN A 79 -14.78 -27.66 -7.16
N VAL A 80 -15.36 -26.46 -7.26
CA VAL A 80 -14.69 -25.21 -6.89
C VAL A 80 -14.34 -25.22 -5.40
N ALA A 81 -15.25 -25.64 -4.53
CA ALA A 81 -15.00 -25.76 -3.09
C ALA A 81 -13.85 -26.72 -2.78
N ALA A 82 -13.85 -27.91 -3.41
CA ALA A 82 -12.76 -28.89 -3.22
C ALA A 82 -11.38 -28.31 -3.57
N LEU A 83 -11.28 -27.56 -4.68
CA LEU A 83 -10.04 -26.91 -5.10
C LEU A 83 -9.62 -25.82 -4.11
N VAL A 84 -10.54 -24.94 -3.74
CA VAL A 84 -10.32 -23.82 -2.80
C VAL A 84 -9.79 -24.33 -1.47
N TRP A 85 -10.47 -25.29 -0.84
CA TRP A 85 -10.07 -25.82 0.46
C TRP A 85 -8.70 -26.52 0.40
N ARG A 86 -8.38 -27.16 -0.73
CA ARG A 86 -7.06 -27.76 -0.93
C ARG A 86 -5.96 -26.72 -1.06
N VAL A 87 -6.18 -25.63 -1.80
CA VAL A 87 -5.21 -24.52 -1.92
C VAL A 87 -5.06 -23.78 -0.59
N ILE A 88 -6.13 -23.56 0.17
CA ILE A 88 -6.04 -22.97 1.53
C ILE A 88 -5.22 -23.89 2.45
N GLY A 89 -5.40 -25.21 2.37
CA GLY A 89 -4.57 -26.16 3.11
C GLY A 89 -3.09 -26.06 2.74
N LEU A 90 -2.76 -25.89 1.45
CA LEU A 90 -1.39 -25.65 1.00
C LEU A 90 -0.84 -24.30 1.51
N LEU A 91 -1.63 -23.25 1.48
CA LEU A 91 -1.24 -21.94 2.05
C LEU A 91 -0.93 -22.06 3.54
N ALA A 92 -1.75 -22.79 4.30
CA ALA A 92 -1.48 -23.06 5.70
C ALA A 92 -0.18 -23.87 5.88
N GLY A 93 0.08 -24.86 5.01
CA GLY A 93 1.33 -25.63 4.98
C GLY A 93 2.56 -24.76 4.68
N PHE A 94 2.49 -23.87 3.68
CA PHE A 94 3.52 -22.85 3.45
C PHE A 94 3.67 -21.92 4.67
N GLY A 95 2.57 -21.60 5.33
CA GLY A 95 2.59 -20.83 6.57
C GLY A 95 3.38 -21.52 7.67
N VAL A 96 3.28 -22.85 7.79
CA VAL A 96 4.10 -23.63 8.75
C VAL A 96 5.58 -23.57 8.39
N PHE A 97 5.93 -23.65 7.11
CA PHE A 97 7.32 -23.46 6.67
C PHE A 97 7.86 -22.08 7.10
N TRP A 98 7.11 -21.01 6.83
CA TRP A 98 7.52 -19.66 7.23
C TRP A 98 7.50 -19.43 8.75
N LEU A 99 6.59 -20.10 9.48
CA LEU A 99 6.61 -20.13 10.93
C LEU A 99 7.95 -20.66 11.44
N VAL A 100 8.35 -21.84 10.95
CA VAL A 100 9.62 -22.46 11.34
C VAL A 100 10.80 -21.58 10.96
N ALA A 101 10.80 -21.04 9.73
CA ALA A 101 11.86 -20.15 9.26
C ALA A 101 11.98 -18.88 10.14
N LEU A 102 10.89 -18.20 10.46
CA LEU A 102 10.91 -17.00 11.29
C LEU A 102 11.22 -17.35 12.77
N TRP A 103 10.72 -18.46 13.28
CA TRP A 103 11.00 -18.91 14.64
C TRP A 103 12.50 -19.10 14.91
N TRP A 104 13.19 -19.73 13.96
CA TRP A 104 14.63 -19.94 14.02
C TRP A 104 15.43 -18.69 13.64
N ALA A 105 14.92 -17.85 12.77
CA ALA A 105 15.56 -16.58 12.43
C ALA A 105 15.37 -15.50 13.51
N ALA A 106 14.36 -15.60 14.37
CA ALA A 106 14.02 -14.54 15.34
C ALA A 106 15.19 -14.16 16.26
N PRO A 107 15.99 -15.09 16.85
CA PRO A 107 17.15 -14.72 17.64
C PRO A 107 18.18 -13.92 16.83
N PHE A 108 18.48 -14.37 15.60
CA PHE A 108 19.40 -13.68 14.71
C PHE A 108 18.91 -12.26 14.35
N LEU A 109 17.60 -12.10 14.10
CA LEU A 109 17.00 -10.78 13.84
C LEU A 109 17.14 -9.86 15.06
N VAL A 110 16.88 -10.35 16.26
CA VAL A 110 16.96 -9.58 17.50
C VAL A 110 18.41 -9.17 17.81
N ASP A 111 19.33 -10.14 17.78
CA ASP A 111 20.68 -9.95 18.29
C ASP A 111 21.60 -9.28 17.25
N ARG A 112 21.47 -9.66 15.97
CA ARG A 112 22.38 -9.22 14.90
C ARG A 112 21.81 -8.11 14.03
N LEU A 113 20.54 -8.24 13.62
CA LEU A 113 19.94 -7.27 12.70
C LEU A 113 19.43 -6.03 13.44
N PHE A 114 18.73 -6.22 14.57
CA PHE A 114 18.18 -5.09 15.34
C PHE A 114 19.12 -4.66 16.48
N SER A 115 20.18 -5.41 16.74
CA SER A 115 21.20 -5.13 17.77
C SER A 115 20.57 -4.82 19.14
N LEU A 116 19.52 -5.55 19.50
CA LEU A 116 18.80 -5.37 20.76
C LEU A 116 19.47 -6.16 21.88
N SER A 117 19.38 -5.63 23.11
CA SER A 117 19.92 -6.28 24.31
C SER A 117 18.96 -6.15 25.49
N GLY A 118 19.20 -6.95 26.54
CA GLY A 118 18.48 -6.86 27.79
C GLY A 118 17.00 -7.21 27.67
N GLU A 119 16.15 -6.39 28.29
CA GLU A 119 14.69 -6.58 28.34
C GLU A 119 14.04 -6.45 26.96
N MET A 120 14.44 -5.44 26.18
CA MET A 120 13.89 -5.21 24.85
C MET A 120 14.16 -6.39 23.90
N ALA A 121 15.32 -7.03 23.98
CA ALA A 121 15.61 -8.23 23.19
C ALA A 121 14.66 -9.39 23.56
N ARG A 122 14.40 -9.60 24.85
CA ARG A 122 13.48 -10.64 25.32
C ARG A 122 12.04 -10.38 24.91
N GLU A 123 11.55 -9.14 25.09
CA GLU A 123 10.23 -8.71 24.64
C GLU A 123 10.08 -8.94 23.13
N THR A 124 11.06 -8.47 22.33
CA THR A 124 11.03 -8.56 20.86
C THR A 124 11.06 -10.01 20.40
N LEU A 125 11.92 -10.85 21.01
CA LEU A 125 11.99 -12.28 20.66
C LEU A 125 10.67 -12.98 20.91
N PHE A 126 10.03 -12.72 22.07
CA PHE A 126 8.70 -13.25 22.37
C PHE A 126 7.67 -12.79 21.34
N GLY A 127 7.64 -11.49 21.01
CA GLY A 127 6.73 -10.92 20.03
C GLY A 127 6.92 -11.52 18.62
N LEU A 128 8.17 -11.64 18.15
CA LEU A 128 8.47 -12.24 16.84
C LEU A 128 8.07 -13.73 16.78
N ARG A 129 8.26 -14.49 17.86
CA ARG A 129 7.79 -15.88 17.93
C ARG A 129 6.27 -15.97 17.92
N ALA A 130 5.57 -15.10 18.65
CA ALA A 130 4.11 -15.00 18.59
C ALA A 130 3.64 -14.64 17.16
N LEU A 131 4.35 -13.71 16.50
CA LEU A 131 4.08 -13.36 15.11
C LEU A 131 4.30 -14.55 14.17
N ALA A 132 5.39 -15.29 14.35
CA ALA A 132 5.67 -16.51 13.57
C ALA A 132 4.53 -17.53 13.69
N LEU A 133 4.03 -17.78 14.92
CA LEU A 133 2.88 -18.66 15.15
C LEU A 133 1.62 -18.21 14.40
N SER A 134 1.47 -16.92 14.12
CA SER A 134 0.29 -16.39 13.40
C SER A 134 0.36 -16.56 11.88
N ILE A 135 1.52 -16.86 11.28
CA ILE A 135 1.70 -16.89 9.82
C ILE A 135 0.80 -17.93 9.13
N PRO A 136 0.68 -19.20 9.59
CA PRO A 136 -0.21 -20.17 8.95
C PRO A 136 -1.66 -19.69 8.90
N PHE A 137 -2.12 -19.06 9.97
CA PHE A 137 -3.46 -18.50 10.09
C PHE A 137 -3.66 -17.30 9.14
N ALA A 138 -2.65 -16.43 9.05
CA ALA A 138 -2.68 -15.30 8.15
C ALA A 138 -2.76 -15.75 6.68
N LEU A 139 -1.98 -16.75 6.27
CA LEU A 139 -1.99 -17.26 4.89
C LEU A 139 -3.30 -17.97 4.55
N ALA A 140 -3.86 -18.74 5.48
CA ALA A 140 -5.20 -19.32 5.29
C ALA A 140 -6.27 -18.22 5.11
N ALA A 141 -6.18 -17.14 5.89
CA ALA A 141 -7.09 -15.99 5.76
C ALA A 141 -6.97 -15.28 4.41
N THR A 142 -5.74 -15.08 3.88
CA THR A 142 -5.55 -14.46 2.55
C THR A 142 -6.13 -15.32 1.44
N GLY A 143 -6.00 -16.65 1.51
CA GLY A 143 -6.63 -17.58 0.58
C GLY A 143 -8.16 -17.51 0.60
N ALA A 144 -8.73 -17.43 1.81
CA ALA A 144 -10.19 -17.26 1.97
C ALA A 144 -10.66 -15.91 1.40
N MET A 145 -9.96 -14.81 1.67
CA MET A 145 -10.25 -13.49 1.11
C MET A 145 -10.20 -13.50 -0.42
N GLY A 146 -9.12 -14.04 -1.02
CA GLY A 146 -8.98 -14.16 -2.47
C GLY A 146 -10.13 -14.97 -3.11
N THR A 147 -10.58 -16.01 -2.43
CA THR A 147 -11.76 -16.79 -2.87
C THR A 147 -13.04 -15.96 -2.81
N LEU A 148 -13.26 -15.20 -1.73
CA LEU A 148 -14.45 -14.31 -1.59
C LEU A 148 -14.43 -13.19 -2.64
N GLU A 149 -13.26 -12.67 -3.02
CA GLU A 149 -13.09 -11.75 -4.15
C GLU A 149 -13.48 -12.42 -5.47
N GLY A 150 -13.04 -13.66 -5.71
CA GLY A 150 -13.43 -14.46 -6.88
C GLY A 150 -14.93 -14.77 -6.96
N LEU A 151 -15.59 -14.92 -5.81
CA LEU A 151 -17.04 -15.04 -5.68
C LEU A 151 -17.77 -13.68 -5.77
N GLN A 152 -17.04 -12.57 -6.00
CA GLN A 152 -17.56 -11.19 -6.05
C GLN A 152 -18.28 -10.74 -4.77
N GLN A 153 -17.91 -11.27 -3.61
CA GLN A 153 -18.51 -10.93 -2.30
C GLN A 153 -17.91 -9.61 -1.73
N PHE A 154 -17.78 -8.58 -2.57
CA PHE A 154 -17.15 -7.30 -2.19
C PHE A 154 -17.85 -6.58 -1.03
N ARG A 155 -19.21 -6.71 -0.93
CA ARG A 155 -19.97 -6.15 0.19
C ARG A 155 -19.55 -6.79 1.51
N LEU A 156 -19.42 -8.12 1.53
CA LEU A 156 -19.02 -8.87 2.73
C LEU A 156 -17.58 -8.46 3.15
N LEU A 157 -16.66 -8.42 2.20
CA LEU A 157 -15.27 -7.99 2.42
C LEU A 157 -15.20 -6.56 2.99
N SER A 158 -15.96 -5.63 2.43
CA SER A 158 -16.00 -4.23 2.89
C SER A 158 -16.60 -4.07 4.29
N LEU A 159 -17.69 -4.78 4.59
CA LEU A 159 -18.35 -4.73 5.90
C LEU A 159 -17.43 -5.20 7.04
N TRP A 160 -16.62 -6.23 6.80
CA TRP A 160 -15.72 -6.76 7.82
C TRP A 160 -14.39 -6.00 7.89
N ARG A 161 -14.04 -5.21 6.89
CA ARG A 161 -12.80 -4.41 6.90
C ARG A 161 -12.73 -3.43 8.07
N MET A 162 -13.84 -2.77 8.41
CA MET A 162 -13.89 -1.81 9.53
C MET A 162 -13.63 -2.47 10.90
N PRO A 163 -14.42 -3.48 11.33
CA PRO A 163 -14.15 -4.15 12.62
C PRO A 163 -12.77 -4.80 12.65
N MET A 164 -12.28 -5.30 11.52
CA MET A 164 -10.94 -5.86 11.43
C MET A 164 -9.85 -4.83 11.65
N SER A 165 -9.98 -3.63 11.07
CA SER A 165 -9.03 -2.53 11.29
C SER A 165 -9.04 -2.05 12.74
N LEU A 166 -10.22 -1.97 13.35
CA LEU A 166 -10.37 -1.66 14.77
C LEU A 166 -9.68 -2.71 15.65
N LEU A 167 -9.85 -3.98 15.34
CA LEU A 167 -9.21 -5.06 16.10
C LEU A 167 -7.68 -5.05 15.91
N GLN A 168 -7.20 -4.83 14.69
CA GLN A 168 -5.77 -4.85 14.35
C GLN A 168 -4.95 -3.80 15.10
N PHE A 169 -5.50 -2.62 15.32
CA PHE A 169 -4.83 -1.55 16.06
C PHE A 169 -5.35 -1.40 17.49
N GLY A 170 -6.63 -1.64 17.73
CA GLY A 170 -7.26 -1.47 19.04
C GLY A 170 -6.77 -2.50 20.05
N LEU A 171 -6.63 -3.78 19.65
CA LEU A 171 -6.14 -4.81 20.57
C LEU A 171 -4.68 -4.56 21.02
N PRO A 172 -3.73 -4.24 20.11
CA PRO A 172 -2.39 -3.78 20.50
C PRO A 172 -2.40 -2.55 21.42
N VAL A 173 -3.26 -1.57 21.15
CA VAL A 173 -3.41 -0.39 22.02
C VAL A 173 -3.90 -0.76 23.40
N LEU A 174 -4.92 -1.57 23.53
CA LEU A 174 -5.44 -2.05 24.83
C LEU A 174 -4.36 -2.78 25.62
N VAL A 175 -3.60 -3.66 24.96
CA VAL A 175 -2.50 -4.38 25.60
C VAL A 175 -1.39 -3.43 26.04
N ALA A 176 -1.01 -2.44 25.21
CA ALA A 176 0.02 -1.45 25.55
C ALA A 176 -0.36 -0.58 26.76
N LEU A 177 -1.64 -0.24 26.92
CA LEU A 177 -2.14 0.53 28.07
C LEU A 177 -2.14 -0.27 29.38
N ILE A 178 -2.33 -1.59 29.31
CA ILE A 178 -2.33 -2.47 30.50
C ILE A 178 -0.90 -2.90 30.83
N ARG A 179 -0.12 -3.23 29.79
CA ARG A 179 1.23 -3.76 29.90
C ARG A 179 2.11 -3.16 28.80
N PRO A 180 2.96 -2.17 29.11
CA PRO A 180 3.80 -1.49 28.14
C PRO A 180 5.03 -2.33 27.73
N ASP A 181 4.80 -3.51 27.18
CA ASP A 181 5.75 -4.52 26.73
C ASP A 181 5.48 -4.79 25.24
N VAL A 182 6.46 -4.51 24.39
CA VAL A 182 6.28 -4.62 22.93
C VAL A 182 6.05 -6.06 22.47
N GLY A 183 6.56 -7.04 23.21
CA GLY A 183 6.34 -8.45 22.90
C GLY A 183 4.85 -8.83 23.00
N TRP A 184 4.19 -8.41 24.08
CA TRP A 184 2.75 -8.63 24.24
C TRP A 184 1.90 -7.83 23.25
N VAL A 185 2.34 -6.63 22.89
CA VAL A 185 1.67 -5.81 21.87
C VAL A 185 1.76 -6.47 20.49
N ILE A 186 2.92 -7.04 20.12
CA ILE A 186 3.08 -7.82 18.89
C ILE A 186 2.29 -9.13 18.97
N ALA A 187 2.25 -9.81 20.13
CA ALA A 187 1.43 -11.00 20.31
C ALA A 187 -0.07 -10.71 20.16
N ALA A 188 -0.54 -9.56 20.66
CA ALA A 188 -1.89 -9.08 20.42
C ALA A 188 -2.19 -8.87 18.91
N LEU A 189 -1.24 -8.26 18.20
CA LEU A 189 -1.34 -8.11 16.75
C LEU A 189 -1.37 -9.48 16.04
N ALA A 190 -0.57 -10.46 16.49
CA ALA A 190 -0.59 -11.83 15.98
C ALA A 190 -1.94 -12.53 16.24
N ALA A 191 -2.52 -12.34 17.43
CA ALA A 191 -3.82 -12.90 17.80
C ALA A 191 -4.95 -12.40 16.87
N THR A 192 -4.90 -11.14 16.41
CA THR A 192 -5.91 -10.63 15.45
C THR A 192 -5.94 -11.45 14.17
N ARG A 193 -4.84 -12.06 13.75
CA ARG A 193 -4.75 -12.88 12.53
C ARG A 193 -5.46 -14.20 12.67
N VAL A 194 -5.45 -14.78 13.87
CA VAL A 194 -6.24 -15.97 14.18
C VAL A 194 -7.73 -15.64 14.09
N VAL A 195 -8.14 -14.51 14.66
CA VAL A 195 -9.53 -14.03 14.56
C VAL A 195 -9.93 -13.79 13.10
N TRP A 196 -9.04 -13.20 12.30
CA TRP A 196 -9.28 -12.99 10.85
C TRP A 196 -9.46 -14.31 10.12
N MET A 197 -8.59 -15.28 10.38
CA MET A 197 -8.72 -16.61 9.77
C MET A 197 -10.06 -17.23 10.13
N LEU A 198 -10.42 -17.29 11.41
CA LEU A 198 -11.68 -17.88 11.86
C LEU A 198 -12.88 -17.21 11.19
N LEU A 199 -12.88 -15.89 11.10
CA LEU A 199 -13.93 -15.14 10.44
C LEU A 199 -14.02 -15.50 8.94
N TRP A 200 -12.91 -15.40 8.22
CA TRP A 200 -12.93 -15.60 6.76
C TRP A 200 -13.22 -17.05 6.40
N LEU A 201 -12.69 -18.02 7.14
CA LEU A 201 -12.97 -19.43 6.90
C LEU A 201 -14.44 -19.79 7.23
N THR A 202 -15.02 -19.20 8.27
CA THR A 202 -16.44 -19.42 8.58
C THR A 202 -17.36 -18.82 7.51
N GLN A 203 -17.05 -17.61 7.00
CA GLN A 203 -17.82 -17.01 5.90
C GLN A 203 -17.66 -17.84 4.62
N LEU A 204 -16.44 -18.28 4.33
CA LEU A 204 -16.16 -19.11 3.16
C LEU A 204 -16.89 -20.46 3.25
N HIS A 205 -16.87 -21.11 4.41
CA HIS A 205 -17.55 -22.39 4.62
C HIS A 205 -19.07 -22.28 4.41
N ARG A 206 -19.68 -21.16 4.80
CA ARG A 206 -21.10 -20.89 4.55
C ARG A 206 -21.43 -20.75 3.06
N LEU A 207 -20.52 -20.18 2.26
CA LEU A 207 -20.73 -19.92 0.84
C LEU A 207 -20.28 -21.08 -0.06
N LEU A 208 -19.23 -21.79 0.35
CA LEU A 208 -18.64 -22.94 -0.33
C LEU A 208 -18.36 -24.05 0.69
N PRO A 209 -19.41 -24.76 1.15
CA PRO A 209 -19.22 -25.89 2.05
C PRO A 209 -18.43 -27.00 1.34
N ARG A 210 -17.58 -27.68 2.11
CA ARG A 210 -16.84 -28.84 1.61
C ARG A 210 -17.79 -30.03 1.53
N GLU A 211 -17.95 -30.58 0.33
CA GLU A 211 -18.76 -31.79 0.12
C GLU A 211 -17.89 -33.05 0.25
N PRO A 212 -18.28 -34.04 1.07
CA PRO A 212 -17.56 -35.30 1.16
C PRO A 212 -17.54 -36.02 -0.19
N GLY A 213 -16.40 -36.64 -0.53
CA GLY A 213 -16.25 -37.41 -1.77
C GLY A 213 -15.88 -36.59 -3.01
N VAL A 214 -16.02 -35.26 -3.00
CA VAL A 214 -15.58 -34.40 -4.11
C VAL A 214 -14.12 -34.02 -3.91
N THR A 215 -13.26 -34.37 -4.87
CA THR A 215 -11.83 -34.06 -4.85
C THR A 215 -11.46 -33.08 -5.95
N ALA A 216 -10.49 -32.18 -5.66
CA ALA A 216 -9.96 -31.30 -6.68
C ALA A 216 -9.16 -32.11 -7.72
N SER A 217 -9.28 -31.77 -8.99
CA SER A 217 -8.46 -32.31 -10.06
C SER A 217 -6.98 -31.95 -9.84
N ARG A 218 -6.07 -32.89 -10.10
CA ARG A 218 -4.63 -32.61 -10.08
C ARG A 218 -4.24 -31.54 -11.11
N ALA A 219 -4.90 -31.54 -12.27
CA ALA A 219 -4.68 -30.55 -13.32
C ALA A 219 -5.05 -29.14 -12.87
N ASP A 220 -6.19 -28.98 -12.20
CA ASP A 220 -6.64 -27.66 -11.68
C ASP A 220 -5.72 -27.13 -10.58
N LEU A 221 -5.26 -28.03 -9.72
CA LEU A 221 -4.29 -27.67 -8.68
C LEU A 221 -2.95 -27.24 -9.30
N HIS A 222 -2.45 -28.00 -10.27
CA HIS A 222 -1.21 -27.67 -10.99
C HIS A 222 -1.34 -26.32 -11.72
N HIS A 223 -2.47 -26.08 -12.37
CA HIS A 223 -2.75 -24.80 -13.02
C HIS A 223 -2.75 -23.63 -12.03
N ALA A 224 -3.42 -23.77 -10.89
CA ALA A 224 -3.43 -22.73 -9.84
C ALA A 224 -2.03 -22.47 -9.27
N LEU A 225 -1.24 -23.52 -9.00
CA LEU A 225 0.13 -23.42 -8.52
C LEU A 225 1.07 -22.78 -9.54
N ARG A 226 0.97 -23.16 -10.81
CA ARG A 226 1.77 -22.58 -11.90
C ARG A 226 1.46 -21.10 -12.10
N PHE A 227 0.18 -20.74 -12.10
CA PHE A 227 -0.26 -19.35 -12.22
C PHE A 227 0.19 -18.53 -11.00
N GLY A 228 -0.02 -19.06 -9.77
CA GLY A 228 0.43 -18.42 -8.54
C GLY A 228 1.96 -18.22 -8.52
N GLY A 229 2.74 -19.24 -8.92
CA GLY A 229 4.20 -19.17 -8.97
C GLY A 229 4.74 -18.05 -9.86
N TRP A 230 4.18 -17.84 -11.05
CA TRP A 230 4.54 -16.71 -11.91
C TRP A 230 4.15 -15.36 -11.28
N LEU A 231 2.99 -15.31 -10.66
CA LEU A 231 2.53 -14.10 -10.00
C LEU A 231 3.37 -13.74 -8.77
N SER A 232 3.94 -14.74 -8.08
CA SER A 232 4.83 -14.56 -6.93
C SER A 232 6.07 -13.75 -7.28
N VAL A 233 6.66 -13.98 -8.44
CA VAL A 233 7.84 -13.23 -8.90
C VAL A 233 7.51 -11.73 -9.00
N SER A 234 6.36 -11.40 -9.57
CA SER A 234 5.93 -10.00 -9.67
C SER A 234 5.54 -9.40 -8.30
N ASN A 235 4.93 -10.22 -7.42
CA ASN A 235 4.52 -9.79 -6.08
C ASN A 235 5.69 -9.68 -5.08
N LEU A 236 6.86 -10.23 -5.40
CA LEU A 236 8.06 -10.14 -4.58
C LEU A 236 8.66 -8.73 -4.60
N ILE A 237 8.68 -8.10 -5.77
CA ILE A 237 9.37 -6.83 -5.99
C ILE A 237 8.69 -5.69 -5.24
N GLY A 238 7.36 -5.59 -5.30
CA GLY A 238 6.60 -4.52 -4.69
C GLY A 238 6.85 -4.36 -3.18
N PRO A 239 6.55 -5.40 -2.36
CA PRO A 239 6.85 -5.36 -0.93
C PRO A 239 8.32 -5.15 -0.60
N LEU A 240 9.25 -5.71 -1.38
CA LEU A 240 10.68 -5.48 -1.18
C LEU A 240 11.03 -4.00 -1.33
N MET A 241 10.49 -3.33 -2.34
CA MET A 241 10.71 -1.90 -2.59
C MET A 241 10.04 -0.98 -1.55
N VAL A 242 9.04 -1.49 -0.79
CA VAL A 242 8.28 -0.71 0.21
C VAL A 242 8.79 -0.94 1.63
N TYR A 243 9.39 -2.11 1.92
CA TYR A 243 9.70 -2.49 3.30
C TYR A 243 11.18 -2.78 3.55
N ALA A 244 12.03 -2.98 2.52
CA ALA A 244 13.44 -3.33 2.71
C ALA A 244 14.25 -2.25 3.43
N ASP A 245 13.93 -0.98 3.18
CA ASP A 245 14.53 0.19 3.81
C ASP A 245 14.46 0.16 5.34
N ARG A 246 13.34 -0.29 5.90
CA ARG A 246 13.12 -0.39 7.35
C ARG A 246 14.08 -1.37 8.01
N PHE A 247 14.28 -2.54 7.37
CA PHE A 247 15.20 -3.57 7.88
C PHE A 247 16.64 -3.14 7.72
N TYR A 248 16.96 -2.43 6.65
CA TYR A 248 18.28 -1.82 6.47
C TYR A 248 18.54 -0.74 7.53
N LEU A 249 17.58 0.13 7.79
CA LEU A 249 17.69 1.11 8.88
C LEU A 249 17.82 0.44 10.25
N ALA A 250 17.05 -0.62 10.50
CA ALA A 250 17.10 -1.35 11.77
C ALA A 250 18.43 -2.07 12.03
N SER A 251 19.18 -2.37 10.97
CA SER A 251 20.54 -2.94 11.10
C SER A 251 21.61 -1.91 11.44
N LEU A 252 21.32 -0.62 11.29
CA LEU A 252 22.31 0.47 11.46
C LEU A 252 21.97 1.41 12.61
N PHE A 253 20.71 1.55 12.95
CA PHE A 253 20.22 2.55 13.91
C PHE A 253 19.41 1.95 15.03
N PRO A 254 19.39 2.60 16.21
CA PRO A 254 18.50 2.22 17.31
C PRO A 254 17.02 2.25 16.87
N PRO A 255 16.17 1.41 17.47
CA PRO A 255 14.75 1.29 17.09
C PRO A 255 13.96 2.59 17.14
N ALA A 256 14.31 3.52 18.05
CA ALA A 256 13.68 4.85 18.11
C ALA A 256 13.89 5.64 16.81
N MET A 257 15.09 5.58 16.22
CA MET A 257 15.36 6.24 14.94
C MET A 257 14.59 5.58 13.78
N VAL A 258 14.42 4.26 13.84
CA VAL A 258 13.57 3.53 12.88
C VAL A 258 12.13 4.00 12.98
N ALA A 259 11.61 4.25 14.20
CA ALA A 259 10.27 4.80 14.39
C ALA A 259 10.09 6.19 13.74
N TYR A 260 11.11 7.06 13.84
CA TYR A 260 11.07 8.39 13.22
C TYR A 260 10.99 8.36 11.69
N TYR A 261 11.38 7.25 11.09
CA TYR A 261 11.21 6.99 9.65
C TYR A 261 9.90 6.27 9.35
N THR A 262 9.62 5.16 10.04
CA THR A 262 8.53 4.24 9.68
C THR A 262 7.14 4.82 9.96
N VAL A 263 6.97 5.57 11.04
CA VAL A 263 5.66 6.17 11.39
C VAL A 263 5.23 7.21 10.36
N PRO A 264 6.06 8.22 9.97
CA PRO A 264 5.76 9.09 8.85
C PRO A 264 5.52 8.36 7.54
N PHE A 265 6.37 7.36 7.23
CA PHE A 265 6.25 6.57 6.00
C PHE A 265 4.90 5.86 5.94
N ASP A 266 4.54 5.08 6.96
CA ASP A 266 3.30 4.30 6.98
C ASP A 266 2.06 5.19 6.87
N THR A 267 2.10 6.34 7.54
CA THR A 267 0.99 7.30 7.53
C THR A 267 0.85 7.95 6.17
N ALA A 268 1.95 8.44 5.62
CA ALA A 268 1.98 9.10 4.33
C ALA A 268 1.67 8.11 3.18
N PHE A 269 2.23 6.89 3.22
CA PHE A 269 2.03 5.87 2.19
C PHE A 269 0.56 5.41 2.11
N ARG A 270 -0.17 5.37 3.22
CA ARG A 270 -1.61 5.05 3.22
C ARG A 270 -2.43 6.05 2.39
N ALA A 271 -1.99 7.30 2.29
CA ALA A 271 -2.67 8.31 1.47
C ALA A 271 -2.62 7.98 -0.03
N THR A 272 -1.65 7.16 -0.50
CA THR A 272 -1.56 6.72 -1.91
C THR A 272 -2.73 5.84 -2.35
N SER A 273 -3.44 5.22 -1.41
CA SER A 273 -4.62 4.40 -1.69
C SER A 273 -5.75 5.17 -2.39
N LEU A 274 -5.88 6.47 -2.14
CA LEU A 274 -6.90 7.32 -2.76
C LEU A 274 -6.63 7.55 -4.26
N PRO A 275 -5.45 8.04 -4.68
CA PRO A 275 -5.08 8.13 -6.10
C PRO A 275 -5.16 6.78 -6.80
N GLN A 276 -4.71 5.70 -6.17
CA GLN A 276 -4.76 4.35 -6.74
C GLN A 276 -6.19 3.88 -7.01
N THR A 277 -7.14 4.17 -6.12
CA THR A 277 -8.55 3.84 -6.33
C THR A 277 -9.13 4.61 -7.52
N ALA A 278 -8.79 5.89 -7.67
CA ALA A 278 -9.19 6.70 -8.81
C ALA A 278 -8.61 6.15 -10.13
N MET A 279 -7.35 5.69 -10.13
CA MET A 279 -6.71 5.08 -11.29
C MET A 279 -7.32 3.74 -11.68
N ASN A 280 -7.73 2.92 -10.71
CA ASN A 280 -8.45 1.67 -10.98
C ASN A 280 -9.78 1.91 -11.71
N ALA A 281 -10.44 3.05 -11.44
CA ALA A 281 -11.63 3.47 -12.18
C ALA A 281 -11.32 4.03 -13.58
N LEU A 282 -10.15 4.64 -13.76
CA LEU A 282 -9.69 5.19 -15.03
C LEU A 282 -9.24 4.11 -16.03
N PHE A 283 -8.70 3.00 -15.54
CA PHE A 283 -8.16 1.92 -16.34
C PHE A 283 -9.13 1.38 -17.40
N PRO A 284 -10.40 1.00 -17.08
CA PRO A 284 -11.36 0.53 -18.08
C PRO A 284 -11.64 1.60 -19.15
N ALA A 285 -11.79 2.87 -18.75
CA ALA A 285 -12.05 3.97 -19.67
C ALA A 285 -10.88 4.20 -20.65
N LEU A 286 -9.63 4.03 -20.17
CA LEU A 286 -8.45 4.08 -21.04
C LEU A 286 -8.40 2.89 -22.00
N ALA A 287 -8.80 1.70 -21.54
CA ALA A 287 -8.86 0.50 -22.40
C ALA A 287 -9.91 0.64 -23.50
N GLU A 288 -11.08 1.22 -23.21
CA GLU A 288 -12.13 1.49 -24.19
C GLU A 288 -11.75 2.56 -25.22
N THR A 289 -10.88 3.50 -24.86
CA THR A 289 -10.47 4.61 -25.71
C THR A 289 -9.19 4.37 -26.49
N GLN A 290 -8.61 3.15 -26.45
CA GLN A 290 -7.35 2.83 -27.15
C GLN A 290 -7.35 3.18 -28.65
N SER A 291 -8.47 2.93 -29.33
CA SER A 291 -8.65 3.25 -30.76
C SER A 291 -8.96 4.74 -31.05
N ARG A 292 -9.13 5.56 -29.97
CA ARG A 292 -9.52 6.98 -30.08
C ARG A 292 -8.50 7.87 -29.37
N PRO A 293 -7.38 8.26 -29.99
CA PRO A 293 -6.31 9.01 -29.36
C PRO A 293 -6.74 10.32 -28.69
N GLU A 294 -7.73 11.01 -29.32
CA GLU A 294 -8.26 12.27 -28.77
C GLU A 294 -8.99 12.04 -27.42
N ALA A 295 -9.80 10.99 -27.34
CA ALA A 295 -10.51 10.63 -26.10
C ALA A 295 -9.52 10.24 -25.00
N SER A 296 -8.52 9.41 -25.32
CA SER A 296 -7.43 9.06 -24.41
C SER A 296 -6.66 10.29 -23.95
N THR A 297 -6.35 11.23 -24.84
CA THR A 297 -5.67 12.50 -24.52
C THR A 297 -6.50 13.32 -23.53
N ARG A 298 -7.80 13.47 -23.75
CA ARG A 298 -8.69 14.22 -22.84
C ARG A 298 -8.77 13.57 -21.46
N LEU A 299 -8.92 12.24 -21.38
CA LEU A 299 -8.97 11.49 -20.15
C LEU A 299 -7.67 11.62 -19.33
N LEU A 300 -6.53 11.43 -19.97
CA LEU A 300 -5.23 11.55 -19.33
C LEU A 300 -4.94 12.97 -18.86
N ALA A 301 -5.29 13.99 -19.69
CA ALA A 301 -5.13 15.39 -19.31
C ALA A 301 -6.01 15.77 -18.11
N LEU A 302 -7.25 15.26 -18.06
CA LEU A 302 -8.15 15.46 -16.93
C LEU A 302 -7.59 14.79 -15.65
N ALA A 303 -7.16 13.54 -15.76
CA ALA A 303 -6.59 12.78 -14.64
C ALA A 303 -5.30 13.43 -14.12
N MET A 304 -4.40 13.90 -15.01
CA MET A 304 -3.20 14.62 -14.63
C MET A 304 -3.53 15.92 -13.86
N ARG A 305 -4.46 16.72 -14.39
CA ARG A 305 -4.92 17.93 -13.70
C ARG A 305 -5.54 17.59 -12.35
N ALA A 306 -6.33 16.51 -12.26
CA ALA A 306 -6.92 16.07 -11.01
C ALA A 306 -5.85 15.71 -9.96
N VAL A 307 -4.80 14.98 -10.35
CA VAL A 307 -3.68 14.65 -9.44
C VAL A 307 -3.01 15.93 -8.93
N VAL A 308 -2.66 16.86 -9.83
CA VAL A 308 -1.99 18.11 -9.40
C VAL A 308 -2.91 18.96 -8.56
N VAL A 309 -4.17 19.14 -8.95
CA VAL A 309 -5.11 20.03 -8.25
C VAL A 309 -5.59 19.47 -6.91
N LEU A 310 -5.68 18.15 -6.76
CA LEU A 310 -6.20 17.52 -5.54
C LEU A 310 -5.09 17.05 -4.59
N VAL A 311 -3.98 16.50 -5.12
CA VAL A 311 -2.93 15.91 -4.29
C VAL A 311 -1.90 16.97 -3.86
N LEU A 312 -1.44 17.83 -4.79
CA LEU A 312 -0.39 18.81 -4.49
C LEU A 312 -0.73 19.73 -3.31
N PRO A 313 -1.92 20.36 -3.22
CA PRO A 313 -2.21 21.25 -2.10
C PRO A 313 -2.24 20.51 -0.76
N VAL A 314 -2.72 19.28 -0.73
CA VAL A 314 -2.74 18.46 0.49
C VAL A 314 -1.33 18.15 0.96
N VAL A 315 -0.47 17.62 0.06
CA VAL A 315 0.92 17.29 0.44
C VAL A 315 1.71 18.54 0.79
N LEU A 316 1.46 19.68 0.14
CA LEU A 316 2.11 20.95 0.41
C LEU A 316 1.74 21.47 1.81
N VAL A 317 0.46 21.53 2.14
CA VAL A 317 -0.01 21.97 3.48
C VAL A 317 0.57 21.07 4.56
N VAL A 318 0.50 19.73 4.37
CA VAL A 318 1.05 18.80 5.36
C VAL A 318 2.56 18.97 5.49
N ALA A 319 3.30 19.24 4.40
CA ALA A 319 4.74 19.43 4.43
C ALA A 319 5.15 20.74 5.13
N VAL A 320 4.44 21.85 4.87
CA VAL A 320 4.70 23.15 5.51
C VAL A 320 4.43 23.08 7.01
N PHE A 321 3.35 22.43 7.40
CA PHE A 321 2.98 22.27 8.80
C PHE A 321 3.48 20.96 9.42
N ALA A 322 4.42 20.24 8.77
CA ALA A 322 4.85 18.90 9.19
C ALA A 322 5.33 18.86 10.64
N HIS A 323 6.17 19.82 11.07
CA HIS A 323 6.65 19.89 12.44
C HIS A 323 5.50 20.10 13.44
N LEU A 324 4.62 21.05 13.17
CA LEU A 324 3.47 21.34 14.03
C LEU A 324 2.52 20.13 14.10
N LEU A 325 2.20 19.54 12.96
CA LEU A 325 1.31 18.38 12.90
C LEU A 325 1.89 17.18 13.64
N LEU A 326 3.17 16.88 13.46
CA LEU A 326 3.85 15.80 14.17
C LEU A 326 3.95 16.08 15.68
N ALA A 327 4.23 17.32 16.08
CA ALA A 327 4.32 17.70 17.49
C ALA A 327 2.95 17.58 18.19
N LEU A 328 1.88 18.02 17.54
CA LEU A 328 0.51 17.90 18.07
C LEU A 328 0.00 16.46 18.05
N TRP A 329 0.33 15.72 17.00
CA TRP A 329 -0.17 14.35 16.82
C TRP A 329 0.58 13.33 17.69
N LEU A 330 1.91 13.43 17.78
CA LEU A 330 2.76 12.52 18.51
C LEU A 330 3.34 13.20 19.76
N ASN A 331 4.40 13.96 19.61
CA ASN A 331 4.99 14.88 20.60
C ASN A 331 6.14 15.69 19.97
N ALA A 332 6.61 16.72 20.70
CA ALA A 332 7.65 17.62 20.21
C ALA A 332 9.01 16.92 19.98
N SER A 333 9.37 15.93 20.81
CA SER A 333 10.65 15.20 20.67
C SER A 333 10.65 14.28 19.43
N PHE A 334 9.48 13.76 19.04
CA PHE A 334 9.32 12.98 17.83
C PHE A 334 9.33 13.85 16.58
N ALA A 335 8.73 15.03 16.66
CA ALA A 335 8.57 15.94 15.51
C ALA A 335 9.91 16.38 14.91
N GLY A 336 10.91 16.69 15.74
CA GLY A 336 12.22 17.16 15.25
C GLY A 336 12.83 16.25 14.18
N PRO A 337 13.21 15.02 14.52
CA PRO A 337 13.84 14.09 13.58
C PRO A 337 12.90 13.58 12.49
N ALA A 338 11.58 13.54 12.71
CA ALA A 338 10.61 13.00 11.77
C ALA A 338 10.15 14.01 10.70
N THR A 339 10.28 15.32 10.95
CA THR A 339 9.83 16.38 10.02
C THR A 339 10.51 16.29 8.66
N PRO A 340 11.86 16.28 8.52
CA PRO A 340 12.50 16.21 7.22
C PRO A 340 12.18 14.90 6.47
N VAL A 341 12.01 13.80 7.21
CA VAL A 341 11.58 12.52 6.65
C VAL A 341 10.20 12.66 6.02
N LEU A 342 9.21 13.19 6.77
CA LEU A 342 7.85 13.38 6.27
C LEU A 342 7.81 14.29 5.05
N GLN A 343 8.53 15.41 5.08
CA GLN A 343 8.59 16.37 3.97
C GLN A 343 9.10 15.73 2.66
N LEU A 344 10.17 14.94 2.72
CA LEU A 344 10.70 14.20 1.56
C LEU A 344 9.71 13.13 1.07
N LEU A 345 9.10 12.39 1.97
CA LEU A 345 8.12 11.36 1.61
C LEU A 345 6.89 11.96 0.91
N LEU A 346 6.43 13.14 1.32
CA LEU A 346 5.26 13.80 0.75
C LEU A 346 5.45 14.18 -0.72
N ILE A 347 6.63 14.68 -1.11
CA ILE A 347 6.91 14.90 -2.53
C ILE A 347 7.00 13.58 -3.30
N GLY A 348 7.56 12.54 -2.70
CA GLY A 348 7.56 11.19 -3.27
C GLY A 348 6.14 10.65 -3.49
N ILE A 349 5.22 10.87 -2.54
CA ILE A 349 3.81 10.48 -2.66
C ILE A 349 3.09 11.23 -3.78
N PHE A 350 3.37 12.51 -3.94
CA PHE A 350 2.84 13.29 -5.06
C PHE A 350 3.32 12.72 -6.41
N LEU A 351 4.61 12.44 -6.54
CA LEU A 351 5.19 11.83 -7.74
C LEU A 351 4.63 10.42 -8.00
N ASN A 352 4.50 9.59 -6.97
CA ASN A 352 3.90 8.27 -7.06
C ASN A 352 2.45 8.33 -7.57
N SER A 353 1.68 9.30 -7.06
CA SER A 353 0.29 9.51 -7.51
C SER A 353 0.22 9.87 -9.00
N ALA A 354 1.18 10.64 -9.50
CA ALA A 354 1.27 10.98 -10.92
C ALA A 354 1.79 9.82 -11.78
N ALA A 355 2.67 8.97 -11.27
CA ALA A 355 3.21 7.81 -11.96
C ALA A 355 2.15 6.74 -12.26
N HIS A 356 1.08 6.68 -11.48
CA HIS A 356 -0.05 5.78 -11.73
C HIS A 356 -0.73 6.03 -13.09
N LEU A 357 -0.63 7.23 -13.66
CA LEU A 357 -1.23 7.57 -14.96
C LEU A 357 -0.58 6.83 -16.14
N PRO A 358 0.75 7.00 -16.39
CA PRO A 358 1.41 6.25 -17.44
C PRO A 358 1.43 4.74 -17.14
N TYR A 359 1.48 4.32 -15.86
CA TYR A 359 1.33 2.92 -15.47
C TYR A 359 0.00 2.34 -15.96
N ALA A 360 -1.13 3.00 -15.66
CA ALA A 360 -2.46 2.57 -16.10
C ALA A 360 -2.58 2.56 -17.64
N LEU A 361 -1.98 3.55 -18.32
CA LEU A 361 -1.95 3.62 -19.78
C LEU A 361 -1.22 2.43 -20.40
N LEU A 362 -0.02 2.10 -19.90
CA LEU A 362 0.76 0.96 -20.38
C LEU A 362 0.04 -0.37 -20.14
N GLN A 363 -0.55 -0.52 -18.97
CA GLN A 363 -1.36 -1.70 -18.61
C GLN A 363 -2.59 -1.84 -19.50
N ALA A 364 -3.30 -0.74 -19.77
CA ALA A 364 -4.46 -0.71 -20.66
C ALA A 364 -4.08 -1.16 -22.10
N HIS A 365 -2.86 -0.87 -22.55
CA HIS A 365 -2.33 -1.33 -23.84
C HIS A 365 -1.70 -2.73 -23.80
N GLY A 366 -1.90 -3.50 -22.72
CA GLY A 366 -1.39 -4.86 -22.58
C GLY A 366 0.13 -4.97 -22.39
N ARG A 367 0.82 -3.86 -22.07
CA ARG A 367 2.29 -3.81 -21.90
C ARG A 367 2.73 -3.89 -20.44
N SER A 368 2.11 -4.81 -19.70
CA SER A 368 2.52 -5.12 -18.31
C SER A 368 3.94 -5.68 -18.21
N ASP A 369 4.47 -6.26 -19.32
CA ASP A 369 5.85 -6.72 -19.42
C ASP A 369 6.87 -5.59 -19.18
N LEU A 370 6.57 -4.39 -19.71
CA LEU A 370 7.46 -3.23 -19.56
C LEU A 370 7.46 -2.70 -18.12
N THR A 371 6.30 -2.57 -17.51
CA THR A 371 6.23 -2.11 -16.11
C THR A 371 6.98 -3.06 -15.17
N ALA A 372 6.88 -4.37 -15.37
CA ALA A 372 7.63 -5.35 -14.60
C ALA A 372 9.16 -5.23 -14.80
N LYS A 373 9.61 -5.03 -16.05
CA LYS A 373 11.04 -4.83 -16.36
C LYS A 373 11.59 -3.54 -15.74
N LEU A 374 10.81 -2.46 -15.76
CA LEU A 374 11.20 -1.19 -15.14
C LEU A 374 11.38 -1.36 -13.63
N HIS A 375 10.43 -1.96 -12.92
CA HIS A 375 10.56 -2.22 -11.50
C HIS A 375 11.75 -3.13 -11.16
N LEU A 376 12.09 -4.11 -12.02
CA LEU A 376 13.29 -4.93 -11.85
C LEU A 376 14.58 -4.10 -12.00
N LEU A 377 14.61 -3.15 -12.94
CA LEU A 377 15.74 -2.24 -13.13
C LEU A 377 15.89 -1.27 -11.96
N GLU A 378 14.78 -0.82 -11.38
CA GLU A 378 14.78 0.11 -10.25
C GLU A 378 15.32 -0.51 -8.96
N LEU A 379 15.16 -1.81 -8.76
CA LEU A 379 15.55 -2.48 -7.51
C LEU A 379 17.03 -2.28 -7.16
N PRO A 380 18.00 -2.57 -8.07
CA PRO A 380 19.41 -2.31 -7.77
C PRO A 380 19.71 -0.80 -7.62
N VAL A 381 19.06 0.06 -8.40
CA VAL A 381 19.22 1.51 -8.26
C VAL A 381 18.75 1.98 -6.89
N PHE A 382 17.59 1.49 -6.44
CA PHE A 382 17.07 1.80 -5.11
C PHE A 382 18.01 1.30 -4.01
N ALA A 383 18.57 0.10 -4.13
CA ALA A 383 19.52 -0.42 -3.17
C ALA A 383 20.76 0.48 -3.05
N VAL A 384 21.32 0.95 -4.17
CA VAL A 384 22.46 1.89 -4.18
C VAL A 384 22.05 3.23 -3.55
N LEU A 385 20.92 3.81 -3.98
CA LEU A 385 20.43 5.08 -3.44
C LEU A 385 20.18 4.99 -1.93
N LEU A 386 19.65 3.85 -1.44
CA LEU A 386 19.39 3.61 -0.04
C LEU A 386 20.70 3.56 0.76
N VAL A 387 21.67 2.75 0.33
CA VAL A 387 22.96 2.62 0.99
C VAL A 387 23.71 3.98 1.04
N VAL A 388 23.80 4.65 -0.10
CA VAL A 388 24.48 5.96 -0.20
C VAL A 388 23.73 7.03 0.60
N GLY A 389 22.40 7.11 0.43
CA GLY A 389 21.58 8.10 1.13
C GLY A 389 21.65 7.95 2.64
N VAL A 390 21.53 6.71 3.13
CA VAL A 390 21.60 6.42 4.58
C VAL A 390 22.98 6.71 5.14
N HIS A 391 24.05 6.38 4.40
CA HIS A 391 25.42 6.68 4.83
C HIS A 391 25.66 8.19 5.03
N TRP A 392 25.14 9.04 4.14
CA TRP A 392 25.37 10.49 4.18
C TRP A 392 24.36 11.25 5.04
N PHE A 393 23.10 10.82 5.07
CA PHE A 393 21.98 11.58 5.65
C PHE A 393 21.15 10.80 6.68
N GLY A 394 21.59 9.59 7.08
CA GLY A 394 20.88 8.78 8.07
C GLY A 394 19.46 8.42 7.61
N ILE A 395 18.49 8.50 8.53
CA ILE A 395 17.08 8.19 8.25
C ILE A 395 16.46 9.11 7.19
N THR A 396 16.91 10.36 7.12
CA THR A 396 16.46 11.32 6.08
C THR A 396 16.96 10.87 4.70
N GLY A 397 18.15 10.26 4.65
CA GLY A 397 18.70 9.67 3.43
C GLY A 397 17.88 8.50 2.91
N ALA A 398 17.27 7.69 3.79
CA ALA A 398 16.35 6.64 3.36
C ALA A 398 15.07 7.24 2.72
N ALA A 399 14.52 8.30 3.29
CA ALA A 399 13.38 9.01 2.71
C ALA A 399 13.73 9.65 1.34
N LEU A 400 14.91 10.22 1.23
CA LEU A 400 15.44 10.77 -0.02
C LEU A 400 15.61 9.67 -1.08
N ALA A 401 16.20 8.53 -0.71
CA ALA A 401 16.40 7.38 -1.59
C ALA A 401 15.06 6.84 -2.14
N TRP A 402 14.06 6.70 -1.27
CA TRP A 402 12.72 6.30 -1.68
C TRP A 402 12.08 7.32 -2.63
N THR A 403 12.19 8.61 -2.32
CA THR A 403 11.66 9.70 -3.16
C THR A 403 12.33 9.75 -4.53
N LEU A 404 13.66 9.62 -4.58
CA LEU A 404 14.42 9.58 -5.84
C LEU A 404 14.09 8.34 -6.67
N ARG A 405 13.89 7.18 -6.03
CA ARG A 405 13.42 5.98 -6.73
C ARG A 405 12.05 6.21 -7.36
N VAL A 406 11.10 6.79 -6.61
CA VAL A 406 9.76 7.10 -7.14
C VAL A 406 9.82 8.13 -8.26
N ALA A 407 10.71 9.11 -8.17
CA ALA A 407 10.96 10.07 -9.26
C ALA A 407 11.50 9.38 -10.50
N LEU A 408 12.43 8.44 -10.34
CA LEU A 408 12.97 7.62 -11.43
C LEU A 408 11.87 6.74 -12.06
N ASP A 409 11.06 6.05 -11.25
CA ASP A 409 9.90 5.26 -11.70
C ASP A 409 8.95 6.12 -12.55
N ALA A 410 8.55 7.28 -12.03
CA ALA A 410 7.72 8.22 -12.76
C ALA A 410 8.36 8.62 -14.11
N ALA A 411 9.63 9.00 -14.09
CA ALA A 411 10.36 9.40 -15.31
C ALA A 411 10.41 8.27 -16.35
N LEU A 412 10.73 7.04 -15.91
CA LEU A 412 10.81 5.86 -16.79
C LEU A 412 9.44 5.48 -17.35
N LEU A 413 8.38 5.52 -16.55
CA LEU A 413 7.02 5.24 -16.98
C LEU A 413 6.51 6.30 -17.99
N TYR A 414 6.74 7.60 -17.71
CA TYR A 414 6.37 8.68 -18.64
C TYR A 414 7.16 8.59 -19.94
N PHE A 415 8.47 8.32 -19.88
CA PHE A 415 9.31 8.13 -21.06
C PHE A 415 8.86 6.94 -21.89
N THR A 416 8.58 5.80 -21.26
CA THR A 416 8.11 4.59 -21.95
C THR A 416 6.75 4.81 -22.61
N ALA A 417 5.81 5.46 -21.90
CA ALA A 417 4.52 5.84 -22.46
C ALA A 417 4.67 6.83 -23.63
N TRP A 418 5.53 7.83 -23.51
CA TRP A 418 5.84 8.81 -24.56
C TRP A 418 6.46 8.16 -25.81
N TRP A 419 7.35 7.19 -25.60
CA TRP A 419 7.99 6.47 -26.68
C TRP A 419 7.03 5.58 -27.46
N LEU A 420 6.17 4.85 -26.76
CA LEU A 420 5.21 3.91 -27.35
C LEU A 420 3.98 4.60 -27.93
N GLN A 421 3.46 5.63 -27.27
CA GLN A 421 2.17 6.26 -27.61
C GLN A 421 2.38 7.56 -28.37
N ARG A 422 2.79 7.44 -29.66
CA ARG A 422 3.08 8.61 -30.51
C ARG A 422 1.96 9.68 -30.52
N PRO A 423 0.66 9.33 -30.60
CA PRO A 423 -0.42 10.33 -30.57
C PRO A 423 -0.53 11.12 -29.28
N LEU A 424 -0.04 10.56 -28.15
CA LEU A 424 -0.16 11.14 -26.82
C LEU A 424 1.10 11.92 -26.37
N ARG A 425 2.14 11.98 -27.20
CA ARG A 425 3.45 12.56 -26.86
C ARG A 425 3.37 13.98 -26.31
N LEU A 426 2.62 14.84 -27.00
CA LEU A 426 2.50 16.24 -26.58
C LEU A 426 1.80 16.37 -25.23
N MET A 427 0.75 15.56 -25.00
CA MET A 427 0.03 15.54 -23.73
C MET A 427 0.94 15.04 -22.60
N LEU A 428 1.68 13.95 -22.82
CA LEU A 428 2.61 13.38 -21.85
C LEU A 428 3.75 14.36 -21.53
N ALA A 429 4.33 15.02 -22.54
CA ALA A 429 5.37 16.04 -22.34
C ALA A 429 4.85 17.26 -21.53
N ARG A 430 3.63 17.74 -21.84
CA ARG A 430 2.97 18.81 -21.04
C ARG A 430 2.69 18.35 -19.60
N GLY A 431 2.32 17.08 -19.42
CA GLY A 431 2.13 16.47 -18.10
C GLY A 431 3.42 16.47 -17.29
N VAL A 432 4.54 16.05 -17.88
CA VAL A 432 5.86 16.10 -17.24
C VAL A 432 6.24 17.54 -16.89
N GLY A 433 6.07 18.49 -17.79
CA GLY A 433 6.31 19.91 -17.51
C GLY A 433 5.50 20.43 -16.33
N LEU A 434 4.22 20.07 -16.25
CA LEU A 434 3.35 20.42 -15.12
C LEU A 434 3.84 19.80 -13.80
N LEU A 435 4.30 18.55 -13.82
CA LEU A 435 4.87 17.86 -12.65
C LEU A 435 6.17 18.52 -12.20
N CYS A 436 7.06 18.87 -13.13
CA CYS A 436 8.30 19.59 -12.81
C CYS A 436 8.02 20.95 -12.16
N LEU A 437 7.05 21.70 -12.69
CA LEU A 437 6.61 22.96 -12.09
C LEU A 437 6.01 22.76 -10.69
N ALA A 438 5.16 21.76 -10.51
CA ALA A 438 4.56 21.44 -9.22
C ALA A 438 5.62 21.01 -8.19
N CYS A 439 6.58 20.16 -8.57
CA CYS A 439 7.70 19.78 -7.73
C CYS A 439 8.60 20.98 -7.41
N GLY A 440 8.90 21.83 -8.38
CA GLY A 440 9.66 23.06 -8.17
C GLY A 440 8.98 24.01 -7.18
N ALA A 441 7.66 24.20 -7.32
CA ALA A 441 6.86 24.98 -6.38
C ALA A 441 6.88 24.37 -4.97
N PHE A 442 6.74 23.05 -4.85
CA PHE A 442 6.83 22.36 -3.57
C PHE A 442 8.20 22.57 -2.90
N LEU A 443 9.30 22.33 -3.62
CA LEU A 443 10.65 22.50 -3.10
C LEU A 443 10.93 23.96 -2.70
N LEU A 444 10.51 24.92 -3.51
CA LEU A 444 10.63 26.33 -3.20
C LEU A 444 9.91 26.68 -1.89
N VAL A 445 8.64 26.30 -1.77
CA VAL A 445 7.82 26.66 -0.61
C VAL A 445 8.28 25.94 0.65
N VAL A 446 8.67 24.67 0.58
CA VAL A 446 9.01 23.88 1.77
C VAL A 446 10.43 24.16 2.26
N TYR A 447 11.39 24.33 1.34
CA TYR A 447 12.82 24.40 1.71
C TYR A 447 13.48 25.76 1.52
N ALA A 448 13.00 26.61 0.60
CA ALA A 448 13.63 27.89 0.32
C ALA A 448 12.93 29.07 1.00
N LEU A 449 11.64 28.93 1.33
CA LEU A 449 10.86 30.02 1.93
C LEU A 449 10.60 29.75 3.41
N HIS A 450 10.53 30.82 4.21
CA HIS A 450 10.29 30.76 5.65
C HIS A 450 9.31 31.86 6.10
N GLY A 451 8.65 31.64 7.23
CA GLY A 451 7.78 32.62 7.87
C GLY A 451 6.55 32.99 7.04
N GLN A 452 6.20 34.28 7.02
CA GLN A 452 4.97 34.77 6.39
C GLN A 452 4.92 34.49 4.88
N LEU A 453 6.04 34.61 4.16
CA LEU A 453 6.07 34.38 2.72
C LEU A 453 5.74 32.93 2.36
N GLN A 454 6.23 31.97 3.16
CA GLN A 454 5.88 30.56 3.02
C GLN A 454 4.38 30.32 3.18
N LEU A 455 3.77 30.92 4.21
CA LEU A 455 2.33 30.78 4.48
C LEU A 455 1.48 31.42 3.38
N VAL A 456 1.85 32.63 2.93
CA VAL A 456 1.14 33.34 1.85
C VAL A 456 1.16 32.55 0.54
N LEU A 457 2.33 32.06 0.12
CA LEU A 457 2.43 31.28 -1.12
C LEU A 457 1.73 29.91 -1.00
N THR A 458 1.79 29.28 0.16
CA THR A 458 0.98 28.07 0.42
C THR A 458 -0.51 28.37 0.26
N GLY A 459 -0.99 29.44 0.87
CA GLY A 459 -2.38 29.88 0.77
C GLY A 459 -2.81 30.17 -0.69
N ILE A 460 -1.96 30.86 -1.45
CA ILE A 460 -2.22 31.15 -2.88
C ILE A 460 -2.31 29.85 -3.70
N LEU A 461 -1.37 28.92 -3.53
CA LEU A 461 -1.36 27.64 -4.25
C LEU A 461 -2.58 26.78 -3.89
N VAL A 462 -2.97 26.73 -2.62
CA VAL A 462 -4.18 26.02 -2.16
C VAL A 462 -5.44 26.66 -2.76
N ALA A 463 -5.57 27.99 -2.72
CA ALA A 463 -6.71 28.70 -3.28
C ALA A 463 -6.82 28.53 -4.80
N ALA A 464 -5.69 28.61 -5.53
CA ALA A 464 -5.64 28.36 -6.96
C ALA A 464 -6.05 26.92 -7.31
N SER A 465 -5.60 25.94 -6.52
CA SER A 465 -5.98 24.55 -6.68
C SER A 465 -7.46 24.31 -6.39
N ALA A 466 -8.01 24.90 -5.33
CA ALA A 466 -9.43 24.84 -5.00
C ALA A 466 -10.31 25.45 -6.12
N PHE A 467 -9.91 26.62 -6.64
CA PHE A 467 -10.58 27.24 -7.78
C PHE A 467 -10.55 26.36 -9.03
N ALA A 468 -9.38 25.77 -9.35
CA ALA A 468 -9.24 24.86 -10.48
C ALA A 468 -10.10 23.60 -10.31
N ALA A 469 -10.19 23.03 -9.09
CA ALA A 469 -11.06 21.89 -8.77
C ALA A 469 -12.55 22.24 -8.99
N LEU A 470 -13.00 23.37 -8.49
CA LEU A 470 -14.39 23.84 -8.70
C LEU A 470 -14.71 24.04 -10.17
N ARG A 471 -13.77 24.61 -10.95
CA ARG A 471 -13.92 24.77 -12.40
C ARG A 471 -14.01 23.44 -13.12
N MET A 472 -13.20 22.46 -12.74
CA MET A 472 -13.26 21.10 -13.30
C MET A 472 -14.61 20.44 -13.02
N LEU A 473 -15.14 20.55 -11.79
CA LEU A 473 -16.44 19.99 -11.41
C LEU A 473 -17.60 20.65 -12.18
N ARG A 474 -17.54 21.95 -12.44
CA ARG A 474 -18.55 22.64 -13.27
C ARG A 474 -18.53 22.17 -14.72
N LEU A 475 -17.34 22.02 -15.31
CA LEU A 475 -17.20 21.57 -16.69
C LEU A 475 -17.68 20.11 -16.89
N THR A 476 -17.44 19.23 -15.94
CA THR A 476 -17.95 17.85 -15.99
C THR A 476 -19.46 17.78 -15.86
N ARG A 477 -20.09 18.65 -15.06
CA ARG A 477 -21.57 18.72 -14.95
C ARG A 477 -22.22 19.27 -16.22
N LEU A 478 -21.63 20.24 -16.89
CA LEU A 478 -22.16 20.81 -18.14
C LEU A 478 -22.04 19.83 -19.31
N GLY A 479 -20.99 19.01 -19.35
CA GLY A 479 -20.82 17.98 -20.39
C GLY A 479 -21.81 16.81 -20.30
N THR A 480 -22.36 16.53 -19.13
CA THR A 480 -23.39 15.48 -18.94
C THR A 480 -24.78 15.92 -19.40
N HIS A 481 -25.04 17.21 -19.57
CA HIS A 481 -26.33 17.73 -20.04
C HIS A 481 -26.42 17.86 -21.57
N THR A 482 -25.29 17.81 -22.29
CA THR A 482 -25.28 17.95 -23.78
C THR A 482 -25.36 16.60 -24.51
N GLU A 483 -25.28 15.46 -23.83
CA GLU A 483 -25.44 14.12 -24.44
C GLU A 483 -26.82 13.49 -24.25
N ILE A 484 -27.82 14.24 -23.69
CA ILE A 484 -29.20 13.75 -23.51
C ILE A 484 -30.14 14.65 -24.36
N THR A 485 -29.90 14.72 -25.65
CA THR A 485 -30.93 15.06 -26.63
C THR A 485 -30.79 14.04 -27.76
N PRO A 486 -31.91 13.34 -28.08
CA PRO A 486 -31.93 12.25 -29.06
C PRO A 486 -31.62 12.70 -30.47
#